data_494addd277ffa5fbf8a6bfbce171d1e3
#
_entry.id   494addd277ffa5fbf8a6bfbce171d1e3
#
_cell.length_a   1.000
_cell.length_b   1.000
_cell.length_c   1.000
_cell.angle_alpha   90.00
_cell.angle_beta   90.00
_cell.angle_gamma   90.00
#
_symmetry.space_group_name_H-M   'P 1'
#
loop_
_entity.id
_entity.type
_entity.pdbx_description
1 polymer ?
#
loop_
_entity_poly.entity_id
_entity_poly.type
_entity_poly.pdbx_seq_one_letter_code
_entity_poly.pdbx_strand_id
1 'polypeptide(L)'
;MSTSTTTDPAPYVPIRRSGWPVRRTPMWILLALVVLAGAGVLVSLSHRPSNAQQTTDLNGYLKDMNAAIESCAGGVRESQQALTAIESGSKDSLSTAVRLVTYNANNCEPANSEPLADLTQYQVTESLARFNLQNCTNDFVTWAFDAVPVQADMVTVMTARSPAARTAANAALQRAQRTLNADRATIEEILGAAEHTLSDHAALPGLPS
;
A
#
# COMPACT_ATOMS: atom_id res chain seq x y z
N MET A 1 49.40 41.07 -56.25
CA MET A 1 50.04 39.75 -56.25
C MET A 1 49.13 38.78 -55.56
N SER A 2 48.33 38.02 -56.36
CA SER A 2 47.38 37.03 -55.88
C SER A 2 47.98 35.66 -56.10
N THR A 3 48.26 34.95 -55.04
CA THR A 3 48.72 33.55 -55.08
C THR A 3 47.52 32.64 -55.00
N SER A 4 47.18 31.98 -56.11
CA SER A 4 46.16 30.91 -56.17
C SER A 4 46.76 29.62 -55.65
N THR A 5 46.19 29.10 -54.56
CA THR A 5 46.54 27.78 -54.03
C THR A 5 45.62 26.77 -54.67
N THR A 6 46.20 25.94 -55.54
CA THR A 6 45.55 24.80 -56.18
C THR A 6 45.47 23.67 -55.14
N THR A 7 44.26 23.28 -54.75
CA THR A 7 44.02 22.16 -53.85
C THR A 7 43.87 20.89 -54.72
N ASP A 8 44.78 19.96 -54.60
CA ASP A 8 44.75 18.64 -55.22
C ASP A 8 43.57 17.78 -54.64
N PRO A 9 42.82 17.10 -55.49
CA PRO A 9 41.76 16.21 -54.98
C PRO A 9 42.35 14.94 -54.39
N ALA A 10 41.87 14.61 -53.17
CA ALA A 10 42.26 13.42 -52.44
C ALA A 10 41.94 12.11 -53.22
N PRO A 11 42.81 11.09 -53.13
CA PRO A 11 42.62 9.84 -53.86
C PRO A 11 41.38 9.07 -53.34
N TYR A 12 40.55 8.66 -54.28
CA TYR A 12 39.37 7.83 -54.06
C TYR A 12 39.76 6.43 -53.54
N VAL A 13 39.44 6.13 -52.27
CA VAL A 13 39.63 4.80 -51.67
C VAL A 13 38.35 3.99 -51.89
N PRO A 14 38.37 2.90 -52.65
CA PRO A 14 37.17 2.08 -52.82
C PRO A 14 36.83 1.34 -51.52
N ILE A 15 35.64 1.58 -51.02
CA ILE A 15 35.09 0.87 -49.86
C ILE A 15 34.86 -0.58 -50.26
N ARG A 16 35.72 -1.49 -49.78
CA ARG A 16 35.49 -2.93 -49.85
C ARG A 16 34.24 -3.25 -49.03
N ARG A 17 33.13 -3.52 -49.67
CA ARG A 17 31.98 -4.17 -49.03
C ARG A 17 32.42 -5.56 -48.56
N SER A 18 32.71 -5.70 -47.30
CA SER A 18 32.89 -7.01 -46.67
C SER A 18 31.53 -7.70 -46.69
N GLY A 19 31.37 -8.62 -47.63
CA GLY A 19 30.22 -9.52 -47.66
C GLY A 19 30.29 -10.39 -46.41
N TRP A 20 29.43 -10.10 -45.45
CA TRP A 20 29.22 -10.98 -44.29
C TRP A 20 28.77 -12.34 -44.85
N PRO A 21 29.46 -13.45 -44.53
CA PRO A 21 28.97 -14.75 -44.91
C PRO A 21 27.62 -14.96 -44.21
N VAL A 22 26.56 -15.05 -45.00
CA VAL A 22 25.27 -15.52 -44.51
C VAL A 22 25.49 -16.97 -44.08
N ARG A 23 25.90 -17.14 -42.80
CA ARG A 23 25.91 -18.45 -42.16
C ARG A 23 24.48 -18.94 -42.16
N ARG A 24 24.21 -19.91 -43.03
CA ARG A 24 22.96 -20.67 -42.96
C ARG A 24 22.92 -21.30 -41.58
N THR A 25 22.22 -20.67 -40.62
CA THR A 25 21.97 -21.29 -39.33
C THR A 25 21.27 -22.61 -39.60
N PRO A 26 21.81 -23.73 -39.16
CA PRO A 26 21.22 -25.02 -39.44
C PRO A 26 19.79 -25.03 -38.87
N MET A 27 18.85 -25.49 -39.68
CA MET A 27 17.40 -25.46 -39.40
C MET A 27 17.04 -26.07 -38.02
N TRP A 28 17.85 -26.98 -37.52
CA TRP A 28 17.66 -27.59 -36.20
C TRP A 28 18.05 -26.69 -35.03
N ILE A 29 18.89 -25.64 -35.22
CA ILE A 29 19.09 -24.60 -34.17
C ILE A 29 17.83 -23.75 -34.04
N LEU A 30 17.17 -23.39 -35.13
CA LEU A 30 15.88 -22.69 -35.09
C LEU A 30 14.80 -23.56 -34.44
N LEU A 31 14.77 -24.85 -34.76
CA LEU A 31 13.82 -25.80 -34.18
C LEU A 31 14.05 -25.97 -32.66
N ALA A 32 15.32 -26.04 -32.22
CA ALA A 32 15.69 -26.10 -30.82
C ALA A 32 15.28 -24.81 -30.06
N LEU A 33 15.44 -23.62 -30.67
CA LEU A 33 15.01 -22.34 -30.09
C LEU A 33 13.49 -22.26 -30.00
N VAL A 34 12.74 -22.77 -30.97
CA VAL A 34 11.27 -22.81 -30.91
C VAL A 34 10.78 -23.76 -29.82
N VAL A 35 11.43 -24.93 -29.66
CA VAL A 35 11.10 -25.89 -28.59
C VAL A 35 11.43 -25.32 -27.21
N LEU A 36 12.58 -24.64 -27.05
CA LEU A 36 12.95 -23.99 -25.79
C LEU A 36 12.02 -22.81 -25.44
N ALA A 37 11.66 -22.01 -26.45
CA ALA A 37 10.68 -20.93 -26.25
C ALA A 37 9.29 -21.48 -25.92
N GLY A 38 8.86 -22.55 -26.61
CA GLY A 38 7.60 -23.25 -26.35
C GLY A 38 7.57 -23.90 -24.95
N ALA A 39 8.67 -24.54 -24.53
CA ALA A 39 8.79 -25.11 -23.19
C ALA A 39 8.78 -24.01 -22.10
N GLY A 40 9.46 -22.89 -22.34
CA GLY A 40 9.45 -21.74 -21.43
C GLY A 40 8.04 -21.16 -21.24
N VAL A 41 7.26 -21.03 -22.31
CA VAL A 41 5.86 -20.58 -22.26
C VAL A 41 4.96 -21.59 -21.54
N LEU A 42 5.13 -22.89 -21.80
CA LEU A 42 4.36 -23.93 -21.10
C LEU A 42 4.66 -23.98 -19.61
N VAL A 43 5.93 -23.84 -19.22
CA VAL A 43 6.34 -23.78 -17.81
C VAL A 43 5.75 -22.52 -17.14
N SER A 44 5.79 -21.36 -17.77
CA SER A 44 5.19 -20.14 -17.21
C SER A 44 3.66 -20.19 -17.15
N LEU A 45 2.98 -20.91 -18.04
CA LEU A 45 1.54 -21.13 -18.00
C LEU A 45 1.14 -22.15 -16.91
N SER A 46 1.99 -23.15 -16.64
CA SER A 46 1.72 -24.16 -15.59
C SER A 46 1.96 -23.62 -14.17
N HIS A 47 2.67 -22.50 -14.01
CA HIS A 47 2.90 -21.84 -12.72
C HIS A 47 1.91 -20.72 -12.43
N ARG A 48 0.87 -20.52 -13.25
CA ARG A 48 -0.18 -19.56 -12.89
C ARG A 48 -0.96 -20.10 -11.69
N PRO A 49 -1.04 -19.34 -10.59
CA PRO A 49 -1.78 -19.76 -9.43
C PRO A 49 -3.26 -19.99 -9.81
N SER A 50 -3.85 -21.06 -9.32
CA SER A 50 -5.27 -21.34 -9.56
C SER A 50 -6.15 -20.30 -8.86
N ASN A 51 -7.37 -20.09 -9.34
CA ASN A 51 -8.33 -19.20 -8.67
C ASN A 51 -8.57 -19.63 -7.22
N ALA A 52 -8.65 -20.95 -6.96
CA ALA A 52 -8.82 -21.48 -5.61
C ALA A 52 -7.64 -21.12 -4.69
N GLN A 53 -6.40 -21.18 -5.20
CA GLN A 53 -5.23 -20.78 -4.43
C GLN A 53 -5.23 -19.27 -4.17
N GLN A 54 -5.55 -18.44 -5.18
CA GLN A 54 -5.66 -17.00 -5.03
C GLN A 54 -6.73 -16.62 -3.99
N THR A 55 -7.89 -17.26 -4.02
CA THR A 55 -8.96 -17.06 -3.02
C THR A 55 -8.48 -17.43 -1.62
N THR A 56 -7.78 -18.57 -1.46
CA THR A 56 -7.26 -18.99 -0.16
C THR A 56 -6.23 -17.99 0.38
N ASP A 57 -5.28 -17.57 -0.46
CA ASP A 57 -4.23 -16.64 -0.10
C ASP A 57 -4.82 -15.25 0.22
N LEU A 58 -5.84 -14.80 -0.55
CA LEU A 58 -6.53 -13.53 -0.27
C LEU A 58 -7.29 -13.59 1.04
N ASN A 59 -8.00 -14.68 1.33
CA ASN A 59 -8.70 -14.84 2.62
C ASN A 59 -7.71 -14.84 3.80
N GLY A 60 -6.51 -15.41 3.63
CA GLY A 60 -5.44 -15.33 4.62
C GLY A 60 -5.02 -13.87 4.84
N TYR A 61 -4.71 -13.15 3.78
CA TYR A 61 -4.35 -11.74 3.83
C TYR A 61 -5.44 -10.87 4.48
N LEU A 62 -6.70 -11.04 4.07
CA LEU A 62 -7.83 -10.28 4.60
C LEU A 62 -8.08 -10.57 6.09
N LYS A 63 -7.82 -11.81 6.54
CA LYS A 63 -7.91 -12.16 7.96
C LYS A 63 -6.89 -11.36 8.80
N ASP A 64 -5.63 -11.29 8.34
CA ASP A 64 -4.59 -10.58 9.06
C ASP A 64 -4.81 -9.05 8.99
N MET A 65 -5.23 -8.55 7.83
CA MET A 65 -5.64 -7.15 7.65
C MET A 65 -6.81 -6.79 8.58
N ASN A 66 -7.85 -7.64 8.67
CA ASN A 66 -8.98 -7.43 9.56
C ASN A 66 -8.55 -7.39 11.03
N ALA A 67 -7.67 -8.29 11.45
CA ALA A 67 -7.17 -8.28 12.83
C ALA A 67 -6.43 -6.97 13.16
N ALA A 68 -5.62 -6.46 12.23
CA ALA A 68 -4.92 -5.18 12.39
C ALA A 68 -5.91 -3.99 12.40
N ILE A 69 -6.90 -3.99 11.51
CA ILE A 69 -7.97 -2.97 11.47
C ILE A 69 -8.75 -2.96 12.79
N GLU A 70 -9.22 -4.11 13.26
CA GLU A 70 -9.96 -4.18 14.54
C GLU A 70 -9.11 -3.69 15.70
N SER A 71 -7.83 -3.98 15.74
CA SER A 71 -6.93 -3.52 16.80
C SER A 71 -6.79 -2.00 16.83
N CYS A 72 -6.44 -1.36 15.71
CA CYS A 72 -6.21 0.09 15.67
C CYS A 72 -7.52 0.88 15.44
N ALA A 73 -8.28 0.57 14.38
CA ALA A 73 -9.47 1.32 14.04
C ALA A 73 -10.60 1.16 15.08
N GLY A 74 -10.68 -0.02 15.70
CA GLY A 74 -11.54 -0.24 16.87
C GLY A 74 -11.21 0.73 17.99
N GLY A 75 -9.93 0.85 18.32
CA GLY A 75 -9.43 1.79 19.33
C GLY A 75 -9.70 3.26 18.97
N VAL A 76 -9.53 3.67 17.72
CA VAL A 76 -9.89 5.03 17.27
C VAL A 76 -11.37 5.30 17.44
N ARG A 77 -12.24 4.35 17.10
CA ARG A 77 -13.70 4.45 17.27
C ARG A 77 -14.12 4.61 18.74
N GLU A 78 -13.54 3.79 19.62
CA GLU A 78 -13.76 3.91 21.06
C GLU A 78 -13.28 5.26 21.61
N SER A 79 -12.16 5.76 21.11
CA SER A 79 -11.62 7.07 21.47
C SER A 79 -12.56 8.21 21.05
N GLN A 80 -13.16 8.14 19.87
CA GLN A 80 -14.18 9.09 19.40
C GLN A 80 -15.43 9.05 20.27
N GLN A 81 -15.88 7.86 20.66
CA GLN A 81 -17.02 7.69 21.57
C GLN A 81 -16.74 8.32 22.94
N ALA A 82 -15.53 8.10 23.48
CA ALA A 82 -15.11 8.69 24.74
C ALA A 82 -15.06 10.23 24.67
N LEU A 83 -14.53 10.80 23.59
CA LEU A 83 -14.54 12.24 23.35
C LEU A 83 -15.97 12.78 23.32
N THR A 84 -16.85 12.17 22.54
CA THR A 84 -18.27 12.57 22.41
C THR A 84 -18.99 12.47 23.76
N ALA A 85 -18.72 11.43 24.54
CA ALA A 85 -19.29 11.29 25.89
C ALA A 85 -18.88 12.44 26.83
N ILE A 86 -17.60 12.82 26.83
CA ILE A 86 -17.11 13.95 27.62
C ILE A 86 -17.73 15.27 27.15
N GLU A 87 -17.82 15.50 25.84
CA GLU A 87 -18.42 16.72 25.28
C GLU A 87 -19.93 16.85 25.59
N SER A 88 -20.64 15.73 25.64
CA SER A 88 -22.05 15.67 25.99
C SER A 88 -22.31 15.77 27.50
N GLY A 89 -21.26 15.89 28.32
CA GLY A 89 -21.38 16.01 29.77
C GLY A 89 -21.64 14.68 30.48
N SER A 90 -21.17 13.55 29.92
CA SER A 90 -21.22 12.24 30.59
C SER A 90 -20.62 12.31 32.00
N LYS A 91 -21.13 11.47 32.89
CA LYS A 91 -20.59 11.32 34.25
C LYS A 91 -19.26 10.54 34.28
N ASP A 92 -18.80 10.06 33.17
CA ASP A 92 -17.51 9.38 33.08
C ASP A 92 -16.39 10.33 33.48
N SER A 93 -15.43 9.83 34.25
CA SER A 93 -14.35 10.70 34.67
C SER A 93 -13.45 11.03 33.48
N LEU A 94 -13.12 12.30 33.31
CA LEU A 94 -12.18 12.77 32.29
C LEU A 94 -10.88 11.97 32.32
N SER A 95 -10.38 11.60 33.48
CA SER A 95 -9.18 10.80 33.65
C SER A 95 -9.30 9.39 33.05
N THR A 96 -10.49 8.79 33.15
CA THR A 96 -10.78 7.48 32.54
C THR A 96 -10.81 7.58 31.02
N ALA A 97 -11.49 8.59 30.46
CA ALA A 97 -11.56 8.85 29.04
C ALA A 97 -10.16 9.11 28.44
N VAL A 98 -9.37 9.98 29.07
CA VAL A 98 -7.98 10.26 28.64
C VAL A 98 -7.13 8.99 28.65
N ARG A 99 -7.22 8.18 29.71
CA ARG A 99 -6.46 6.91 29.80
C ARG A 99 -6.89 5.92 28.73
N LEU A 100 -8.19 5.81 28.42
CA LEU A 100 -8.71 4.96 27.35
C LEU A 100 -8.15 5.39 25.99
N VAL A 101 -8.22 6.67 25.66
CA VAL A 101 -7.70 7.19 24.38
C VAL A 101 -6.20 6.99 24.28
N THR A 102 -5.44 7.20 25.35
CA THR A 102 -3.99 6.96 25.35
C THR A 102 -3.66 5.47 25.18
N TYR A 103 -4.43 4.58 25.79
CA TYR A 103 -4.29 3.14 25.61
C TYR A 103 -4.60 2.73 24.17
N ASN A 104 -5.68 3.23 23.59
CA ASN A 104 -6.10 2.91 22.25
C ASN A 104 -5.09 3.44 21.19
N ALA A 105 -4.43 4.58 21.45
CA ALA A 105 -3.37 5.09 20.58
C ALA A 105 -2.21 4.09 20.46
N ASN A 106 -1.84 3.39 21.53
CA ASN A 106 -0.80 2.37 21.51
C ASN A 106 -1.15 1.19 20.59
N ASN A 107 -2.45 0.87 20.42
CA ASN A 107 -2.89 -0.21 19.53
C ASN A 107 -2.67 0.11 18.04
N CYS A 108 -2.39 1.37 17.69
CA CYS A 108 -2.05 1.82 16.35
C CYS A 108 -0.53 1.86 16.10
N GLU A 109 0.28 1.44 17.06
CA GLU A 109 1.74 1.34 16.92
C GLU A 109 2.15 -0.13 16.77
N PRO A 110 2.91 -0.52 15.73
CA PRO A 110 3.35 -1.92 15.56
C PRO A 110 4.13 -2.48 16.75
N ALA A 111 4.84 -1.63 17.49
CA ALA A 111 5.57 -2.04 18.68
C ALA A 111 4.67 -2.51 19.84
N ASN A 112 3.40 -2.10 19.83
CA ASN A 112 2.45 -2.33 20.91
C ASN A 112 1.23 -3.19 20.49
N SER A 113 1.10 -3.48 19.18
CA SER A 113 -0.01 -4.24 18.60
C SER A 113 0.52 -5.42 17.80
N GLU A 114 0.32 -6.65 18.32
CA GLU A 114 0.73 -7.87 17.63
C GLU A 114 0.10 -7.99 16.23
N PRO A 115 -1.22 -7.77 16.01
CA PRO A 115 -1.80 -7.84 14.68
C PRO A 115 -1.21 -6.83 13.69
N LEU A 116 -0.86 -5.62 14.16
CA LEU A 116 -0.24 -4.61 13.31
C LEU A 116 1.23 -4.94 13.04
N ALA A 117 1.94 -5.50 14.01
CA ALA A 117 3.30 -6.00 13.82
C ALA A 117 3.35 -7.14 12.80
N ASP A 118 2.43 -8.11 12.90
CA ASP A 118 2.32 -9.22 11.96
C ASP A 118 2.02 -8.71 10.54
N LEU A 119 1.11 -7.75 10.41
CA LEU A 119 0.79 -7.15 9.13
C LEU A 119 1.98 -6.40 8.51
N THR A 120 2.82 -5.72 9.32
CA THR A 120 4.03 -5.05 8.80
C THR A 120 5.07 -6.03 8.26
N GLN A 121 5.06 -7.28 8.74
CA GLN A 121 5.97 -8.34 8.30
C GLN A 121 5.35 -9.20 7.20
N TYR A 122 4.08 -9.01 6.89
CA TYR A 122 3.37 -9.79 5.88
C TYR A 122 3.98 -9.58 4.50
N GLN A 123 4.32 -10.67 3.84
CA GLN A 123 4.78 -10.65 2.46
C GLN A 123 3.66 -11.15 1.55
N VAL A 124 3.17 -10.27 0.67
CA VAL A 124 2.16 -10.63 -0.31
C VAL A 124 2.68 -11.77 -1.19
N THR A 125 1.93 -12.87 -1.24
CA THR A 125 2.29 -14.04 -2.04
C THR A 125 2.28 -13.73 -3.53
N GLU A 126 3.07 -14.48 -4.31
CA GLU A 126 3.16 -14.30 -5.77
C GLU A 126 1.78 -14.45 -6.47
N SER A 127 0.91 -15.28 -5.90
CA SER A 127 -0.48 -15.47 -6.35
C SER A 127 -1.32 -14.20 -6.29
N LEU A 128 -0.99 -13.29 -5.37
CA LEU A 128 -1.71 -12.04 -5.10
C LEU A 128 -1.00 -10.81 -5.66
N ALA A 129 0.17 -10.95 -6.30
CA ALA A 129 0.99 -9.81 -6.76
C ALA A 129 0.22 -8.81 -7.66
N ARG A 130 -0.78 -9.28 -8.40
CA ARG A 130 -1.60 -8.44 -9.29
C ARG A 130 -2.59 -7.51 -8.56
N PHE A 131 -2.85 -7.73 -7.27
CA PHE A 131 -3.89 -7.01 -6.52
C PHE A 131 -3.38 -5.80 -5.76
N ASN A 132 -2.11 -5.44 -5.89
CA ASN A 132 -1.49 -4.29 -5.24
C ASN A 132 -1.60 -4.29 -3.70
N LEU A 133 -1.76 -5.47 -3.09
CA LEU A 133 -2.00 -5.61 -1.65
C LEU A 133 -0.80 -5.19 -0.79
N GLN A 134 0.42 -5.21 -1.35
CA GLN A 134 1.58 -4.69 -0.63
C GLN A 134 1.47 -3.18 -0.38
N ASN A 135 0.98 -2.42 -1.38
CA ASN A 135 0.71 -0.99 -1.19
C ASN A 135 -0.44 -0.79 -0.20
N CYS A 136 -1.51 -1.59 -0.29
CA CYS A 136 -2.59 -1.56 0.68
C CYS A 136 -2.10 -1.77 2.13
N THR A 137 -1.20 -2.73 2.35
CA THR A 137 -0.56 -2.94 3.65
C THR A 137 0.20 -1.70 4.10
N ASN A 138 1.04 -1.12 3.21
CA ASN A 138 1.82 0.06 3.52
C ASN A 138 0.93 1.28 3.83
N ASP A 139 -0.14 1.46 3.05
CA ASP A 139 -1.09 2.55 3.23
C ASP A 139 -1.85 2.40 4.56
N PHE A 140 -2.25 1.16 4.91
CA PHE A 140 -2.88 0.91 6.21
C PHE A 140 -1.93 1.15 7.39
N VAL A 141 -0.68 0.74 7.28
CA VAL A 141 0.35 1.02 8.31
C VAL A 141 0.56 2.52 8.46
N THR A 142 0.59 3.27 7.36
CA THR A 142 0.68 4.74 7.37
C THR A 142 -0.57 5.34 8.06
N TRP A 143 -1.75 4.87 7.69
CA TRP A 143 -3.01 5.27 8.32
C TRP A 143 -3.00 5.00 9.84
N ALA A 144 -2.49 3.85 10.27
CA ALA A 144 -2.38 3.53 11.70
C ALA A 144 -1.43 4.50 12.43
N PHE A 145 -0.29 4.84 11.85
CA PHE A 145 0.61 5.85 12.41
C PHE A 145 -0.05 7.24 12.48
N ASP A 146 -0.83 7.62 11.46
CA ASP A 146 -1.54 8.90 11.43
C ASP A 146 -2.74 8.93 12.40
N ALA A 147 -3.25 7.78 12.81
CA ALA A 147 -4.28 7.70 13.85
C ALA A 147 -3.76 8.05 15.26
N VAL A 148 -2.47 7.87 15.53
CA VAL A 148 -1.88 8.22 16.85
C VAL A 148 -1.98 9.71 17.16
N PRO A 149 -1.54 10.64 16.30
CA PRO A 149 -1.71 12.08 16.54
C PRO A 149 -3.18 12.50 16.60
N VAL A 150 -4.09 11.85 15.85
CA VAL A 150 -5.53 12.11 15.96
C VAL A 150 -6.02 11.84 17.38
N GLN A 151 -5.62 10.73 17.97
CA GLN A 151 -5.99 10.39 19.36
C GLN A 151 -5.33 11.34 20.39
N ALA A 152 -4.10 11.77 20.16
CA ALA A 152 -3.45 12.78 20.98
C ALA A 152 -4.20 14.14 20.92
N ASP A 153 -4.69 14.53 19.74
CA ASP A 153 -5.53 15.72 19.59
C ASP A 153 -6.88 15.57 20.30
N MET A 154 -7.50 14.38 20.31
CA MET A 154 -8.70 14.11 21.11
C MET A 154 -8.43 14.34 22.62
N VAL A 155 -7.32 13.86 23.15
CA VAL A 155 -6.91 14.13 24.55
C VAL A 155 -6.76 15.64 24.78
N THR A 156 -6.17 16.35 23.82
CA THR A 156 -5.99 17.82 23.92
C THR A 156 -7.33 18.55 23.97
N VAL A 157 -8.31 18.12 23.14
CA VAL A 157 -9.68 18.66 23.18
C VAL A 157 -10.33 18.42 24.54
N MET A 158 -10.27 17.18 25.05
CA MET A 158 -10.87 16.81 26.34
C MET A 158 -10.27 17.57 27.53
N THR A 159 -8.97 17.86 27.46
CA THR A 159 -8.23 18.49 28.57
C THR A 159 -8.14 20.03 28.47
N ALA A 160 -8.65 20.63 27.39
CA ALA A 160 -8.61 22.07 27.16
C ALA A 160 -9.32 22.86 28.25
N ARG A 161 -8.58 23.74 28.93
CA ARG A 161 -9.08 24.51 30.12
C ARG A 161 -9.80 25.80 29.76
N SER A 162 -9.71 26.27 28.51
CA SER A 162 -10.39 27.50 28.08
C SER A 162 -11.14 27.28 26.78
N PRO A 163 -12.18 28.04 26.48
CA PRO A 163 -12.92 27.99 25.23
C PRO A 163 -12.00 28.20 24.01
N ALA A 164 -11.08 29.14 24.09
CA ALA A 164 -10.13 29.42 23.00
C ALA A 164 -9.19 28.24 22.75
N ALA A 165 -8.65 27.62 23.81
CA ALA A 165 -7.80 26.42 23.68
C ALA A 165 -8.59 25.27 23.10
N ARG A 166 -9.84 25.05 23.50
CA ARG A 166 -10.70 24.00 22.94
C ARG A 166 -11.01 24.22 21.46
N THR A 167 -11.30 25.46 21.04
CA THR A 167 -11.52 25.80 19.64
C THR A 167 -10.27 25.49 18.78
N ALA A 168 -9.09 25.87 19.28
CA ALA A 168 -7.83 25.58 18.59
C ALA A 168 -7.55 24.07 18.48
N ALA A 169 -7.77 23.31 19.56
CA ALA A 169 -7.62 21.87 19.60
C ALA A 169 -8.60 21.16 18.64
N ASN A 170 -9.87 21.57 18.63
CA ASN A 170 -10.86 21.03 17.68
C ASN A 170 -10.46 21.31 16.22
N ALA A 171 -9.91 22.47 15.91
CA ALA A 171 -9.44 22.78 14.57
C ALA A 171 -8.23 21.91 14.16
N ALA A 172 -7.36 21.55 15.10
CA ALA A 172 -6.26 20.61 14.88
C ALA A 172 -6.79 19.19 14.62
N LEU A 173 -7.67 18.71 15.50
CA LEU A 173 -8.33 17.40 15.37
C LEU A 173 -9.03 17.23 14.02
N GLN A 174 -9.82 18.23 13.60
CA GLN A 174 -10.50 18.18 12.29
C GLN A 174 -9.52 18.13 11.10
N ARG A 175 -8.34 18.75 11.21
CA ARG A 175 -7.33 18.64 10.15
C ARG A 175 -6.74 17.24 10.09
N ALA A 176 -6.36 16.70 11.24
CA ALA A 176 -5.81 15.36 11.36
C ALA A 176 -6.81 14.27 10.88
N GLN A 177 -8.08 14.40 11.26
CA GLN A 177 -9.14 13.49 10.78
C GLN A 177 -9.33 13.55 9.26
N ARG A 178 -9.18 14.72 8.62
CA ARG A 178 -9.28 14.82 7.15
C ARG A 178 -8.15 14.07 6.44
N THR A 179 -6.93 14.12 6.96
CA THR A 179 -5.81 13.33 6.43
C THR A 179 -6.11 11.84 6.58
N LEU A 180 -6.49 11.41 7.76
CA LEU A 180 -6.83 10.02 8.04
C LEU A 180 -7.94 9.47 7.12
N ASN A 181 -8.95 10.29 6.82
CA ASN A 181 -10.05 9.91 5.92
C ASN A 181 -9.61 9.82 4.44
N ALA A 182 -8.63 10.62 4.02
CA ALA A 182 -8.10 10.52 2.66
C ALA A 182 -7.34 9.21 2.46
N ASP A 183 -6.52 8.82 3.41
CA ASP A 183 -5.75 7.57 3.36
C ASP A 183 -6.68 6.35 3.42
N ARG A 184 -7.72 6.41 4.24
CA ARG A 184 -8.79 5.41 4.30
C ARG A 184 -9.41 5.12 2.94
N ALA A 185 -9.76 6.15 2.17
CA ALA A 185 -10.41 5.99 0.87
C ALA A 185 -9.52 5.21 -0.12
N THR A 186 -8.21 5.43 -0.07
CA THR A 186 -7.25 4.70 -0.90
C THR A 186 -7.19 3.21 -0.54
N ILE A 187 -7.18 2.90 0.76
CA ILE A 187 -7.17 1.51 1.26
C ILE A 187 -8.45 0.79 0.82
N GLU A 188 -9.62 1.41 1.03
CA GLU A 188 -10.93 0.84 0.66
C GLU A 188 -11.04 0.60 -0.86
N GLU A 189 -10.47 1.46 -1.70
CA GLU A 189 -10.44 1.28 -3.15
C GLU A 189 -9.63 0.05 -3.56
N ILE A 190 -8.42 -0.12 -3.01
CA ILE A 190 -7.55 -1.27 -3.33
C ILE A 190 -8.19 -2.58 -2.89
N LEU A 191 -8.71 -2.63 -1.65
CA LEU A 191 -9.35 -3.83 -1.11
C LEU A 191 -10.61 -4.19 -1.89
N GLY A 192 -11.47 -3.21 -2.20
CA GLY A 192 -12.66 -3.42 -3.00
C GLY A 192 -12.36 -3.94 -4.40
N ALA A 193 -11.28 -3.47 -5.04
CA ALA A 193 -10.85 -3.97 -6.34
C ALA A 193 -10.38 -5.43 -6.28
N ALA A 194 -9.69 -5.83 -5.20
CA ALA A 194 -9.25 -7.21 -4.99
C ALA A 194 -10.46 -8.15 -4.75
N GLU A 195 -11.39 -7.76 -3.90
CA GLU A 195 -12.63 -8.52 -3.60
C GLU A 195 -13.49 -8.73 -4.84
N HIS A 196 -13.70 -7.69 -5.64
CA HIS A 196 -14.49 -7.79 -6.88
C HIS A 196 -13.92 -8.77 -7.90
N THR A 197 -12.61 -8.96 -7.90
CA THR A 197 -11.95 -9.85 -8.88
C THR A 197 -12.06 -11.31 -8.49
N LEU A 198 -12.18 -11.59 -7.20
CA LEU A 198 -12.26 -12.94 -6.64
C LEU A 198 -13.65 -13.12 -6.02
N SER A 199 -14.68 -13.24 -6.66
CA SER A 199 -16.10 -13.50 -6.34
C SER A 199 -16.48 -13.97 -4.91
N ASP A 200 -15.56 -14.00 -3.95
CA ASP A 200 -15.76 -14.29 -2.52
C ASP A 200 -15.66 -12.99 -1.72
N HIS A 201 -16.79 -12.57 -1.17
CA HIS A 201 -16.91 -11.35 -0.37
C HIS A 201 -16.42 -11.61 1.07
N ALA A 202 -15.17 -11.26 1.35
CA ALA A 202 -14.76 -11.05 2.73
C ALA A 202 -15.17 -9.61 3.11
N ALA A 203 -16.15 -9.46 4.00
CA ALA A 203 -16.54 -8.15 4.49
C ALA A 203 -15.43 -7.62 5.40
N LEU A 204 -14.78 -6.54 4.99
CA LEU A 204 -13.86 -5.80 5.84
C LEU A 204 -14.66 -4.92 6.81
N PRO A 205 -14.29 -4.87 8.10
CA PRO A 205 -14.86 -3.89 9.00
C PRO A 205 -14.47 -2.49 8.50
N GLY A 206 -15.46 -1.60 8.38
CA GLY A 206 -15.22 -0.24 7.92
C GLY A 206 -14.25 0.51 8.84
N LEU A 207 -13.28 1.21 8.27
CA LEU A 207 -12.43 2.14 9.01
C LEU A 207 -13.29 3.30 9.55
N PRO A 208 -13.05 3.82 10.78
CA PRO A 208 -13.80 4.93 11.32
C PRO A 208 -13.53 6.21 10.52
N SER A 209 -14.58 7.00 10.34
CA SER A 209 -14.55 8.32 9.69
C SER A 209 -14.11 9.42 10.64
#